data_836c267691ab890074e77f41064cc6b2
#
_entry.id   836c267691ab890074e77f41064cc6b2
#
_cell.length_a   1.000
_cell.length_b   1.000
_cell.length_c   1.000
_cell.angle_alpha   90.00
_cell.angle_beta   90.00
_cell.angle_gamma   90.00
#
_symmetry.space_group_name_H-M   'P 1'
#
loop_
_entity.id
_entity.type
_entity.pdbx_description
1 polymer ?
#
loop_
_entity_poly.entity_id
_entity_poly.type
_entity_poly.pdbx_seq_one_letter_code
_entity_poly.pdbx_strand_id
1 'polypeptide(L)'
;MRTVSSIVGGKPVGDAPAGTLALPNPARLDEVVAEVGLGDAGTFVDAARAARDAQRAWAEVPAPVRGRAIAHIGRVVEANAERLARLVTQEIGKPYAEALGEVREIVDTCDFFLGEGRRLYGQTVPSEMPDKQLFTFREPVGVVSVITAGNFPVAVPSWYLVPALLAGNAVVWKPADYSPACGQAMYELFVEGGGLPDGVLNLVVADGEQTFAGLEQAMDAGLVDKVGFTGSSAVGAEIGALAGRHLQSACLELGGKNPMVVTPAADLDLAVEAALFSGFGTAGQRCTSLGTVIVHESVHDEFVARFDAAVRDAAVGDPTTGVVYGPMLHEKFARRYEEYLGWVGDHHRVLGSTGTGRITADNPRDGFVGDAANGLFYHPVIVDGVTSDDAIFLNETFGPIVGVTTYRTLDEAIELGNKPGYGLSAAI
;
A
#
# COMPACT_ATOMS: atom_id res chain seq x y z
N MET A 1 5.67 13.69 -18.73
CA MET A 1 6.86 13.52 -17.89
C MET A 1 6.83 14.57 -16.79
N ARG A 2 6.99 14.19 -15.53
CA ARG A 2 7.05 15.07 -14.37
C ARG A 2 8.50 15.13 -13.83
N THR A 3 8.90 16.28 -13.29
CA THR A 3 10.12 16.37 -12.47
C THR A 3 9.70 16.26 -11.00
N VAL A 4 10.31 15.33 -10.28
CA VAL A 4 9.97 15.02 -8.89
C VAL A 4 11.21 15.19 -8.02
N SER A 5 11.05 15.87 -6.89
CA SER A 5 12.11 16.04 -5.88
C SER A 5 11.53 16.08 -4.47
N SER A 6 12.37 15.95 -3.47
CA SER A 6 11.98 16.18 -2.08
C SER A 6 11.50 17.63 -1.88
N ILE A 7 10.55 17.83 -0.96
CA ILE A 7 10.02 19.15 -0.59
C ILE A 7 10.16 19.29 0.93
N VAL A 8 11.01 20.21 1.35
CA VAL A 8 11.37 20.43 2.75
C VAL A 8 11.00 21.85 3.17
N GLY A 9 10.21 22.00 4.22
CA GLY A 9 9.77 23.32 4.69
C GLY A 9 8.99 24.12 3.64
N GLY A 10 8.21 23.43 2.77
CA GLY A 10 7.46 24.04 1.68
C GLY A 10 8.30 24.36 0.42
N LYS A 11 9.58 23.99 0.38
CA LYS A 11 10.48 24.32 -0.73
C LYS A 11 11.03 23.06 -1.40
N PRO A 12 11.01 22.99 -2.74
CA PRO A 12 11.68 21.91 -3.45
C PRO A 12 13.19 21.89 -3.16
N VAL A 13 13.73 20.69 -2.95
CA VAL A 13 15.18 20.49 -2.84
C VAL A 13 15.74 20.45 -4.26
N GLY A 14 16.59 21.41 -4.60
CA GLY A 14 17.11 21.58 -5.95
C GLY A 14 18.20 20.57 -6.34
N ASP A 15 18.94 20.06 -5.35
CA ASP A 15 20.00 19.09 -5.56
C ASP A 15 19.43 17.65 -5.43
N ALA A 16 20.07 16.73 -6.16
CA ALA A 16 19.78 15.29 -6.09
C ALA A 16 21.03 14.57 -5.53
N PRO A 17 21.30 14.67 -4.21
CA PRO A 17 22.56 14.19 -3.63
C PRO A 17 22.75 12.67 -3.74
N ALA A 18 21.67 11.90 -3.84
CA ALA A 18 21.71 10.46 -4.07
C ALA A 18 21.52 10.07 -5.56
N GLY A 19 21.57 11.06 -6.47
CA GLY A 19 21.45 10.83 -7.91
C GLY A 19 20.04 11.02 -8.48
N THR A 20 19.86 10.62 -9.73
CA THR A 20 18.59 10.75 -10.45
C THR A 20 18.10 9.39 -10.97
N LEU A 21 16.79 9.27 -11.11
CA LEU A 21 16.12 8.07 -11.60
C LEU A 21 15.03 8.46 -12.60
N ALA A 22 14.97 7.75 -13.75
CA ALA A 22 13.85 7.84 -14.67
C ALA A 22 12.88 6.67 -14.41
N LEU A 23 11.61 6.99 -14.18
CA LEU A 23 10.58 5.98 -13.92
C LEU A 23 9.71 5.79 -15.16
N PRO A 24 9.74 4.60 -15.77
CA PRO A 24 8.88 4.28 -16.90
C PRO A 24 7.45 3.96 -16.43
N ASN A 25 6.51 4.11 -17.35
CA ASN A 25 5.18 3.55 -17.23
C ASN A 25 5.27 2.00 -17.34
N PRO A 26 4.86 1.23 -16.33
CA PRO A 26 5.00 -0.23 -16.37
C PRO A 26 4.14 -0.92 -17.46
N ALA A 27 3.14 -0.22 -17.99
CA ALA A 27 2.34 -0.68 -19.12
C ALA A 27 2.95 -0.28 -20.49
N ARG A 28 3.89 0.70 -20.49
CA ARG A 28 4.56 1.25 -21.69
C ARG A 28 5.97 1.67 -21.31
N LEU A 29 6.90 0.73 -21.31
CA LEU A 29 8.26 0.93 -20.78
C LEU A 29 9.09 1.99 -21.54
N ASP A 30 8.68 2.37 -22.72
CA ASP A 30 9.26 3.48 -23.52
C ASP A 30 8.71 4.87 -23.12
N GLU A 31 7.68 4.92 -22.29
CA GLU A 31 7.11 6.17 -21.75
C GLU A 31 7.67 6.48 -20.36
N VAL A 32 8.46 7.54 -20.24
CA VAL A 32 8.94 8.04 -18.93
C VAL A 32 7.85 8.87 -18.27
N VAL A 33 7.37 8.43 -17.12
CA VAL A 33 6.35 9.14 -16.32
C VAL A 33 6.99 10.25 -15.50
N ALA A 34 8.12 9.98 -14.86
CA ALA A 34 8.82 10.93 -14.00
C ALA A 34 10.35 10.84 -14.10
N GLU A 35 10.99 12.01 -14.03
CA GLU A 35 12.41 12.17 -13.68
C GLU A 35 12.52 12.57 -12.23
N VAL A 36 13.25 11.81 -11.44
CA VAL A 36 13.25 11.86 -9.99
C VAL A 36 14.63 12.24 -9.48
N GLY A 37 14.72 13.33 -8.75
CA GLY A 37 15.91 13.68 -7.96
C GLY A 37 15.83 13.03 -6.59
N LEU A 38 16.79 12.13 -6.30
CA LEU A 38 16.85 11.40 -5.03
C LEU A 38 17.58 12.21 -3.96
N GLY A 39 16.91 12.39 -2.82
CA GLY A 39 17.48 12.88 -1.58
C GLY A 39 18.29 11.79 -0.86
N ASP A 40 19.16 12.20 0.02
CA ASP A 40 19.98 11.35 0.89
C ASP A 40 19.48 11.35 2.35
N ALA A 41 20.24 10.71 3.23
CA ALA A 41 19.95 10.70 4.68
C ALA A 41 19.93 12.13 5.27
N GLY A 42 20.77 13.05 4.78
CA GLY A 42 20.78 14.45 5.19
C GLY A 42 19.47 15.16 4.82
N THR A 43 18.95 14.92 3.62
CA THR A 43 17.63 15.44 3.18
C THR A 43 16.50 14.99 4.11
N PHE A 44 16.53 13.74 4.59
CA PHE A 44 15.56 13.24 5.55
C PHE A 44 15.65 13.95 6.90
N VAL A 45 16.87 14.13 7.41
CA VAL A 45 17.13 14.86 8.68
C VAL A 45 16.68 16.31 8.59
N ASP A 46 16.93 16.99 7.47
CA ASP A 46 16.47 18.37 7.25
C ASP A 46 14.95 18.47 7.18
N ALA A 47 14.27 17.49 6.57
CA ALA A 47 12.81 17.39 6.60
C ALA A 47 12.27 17.19 8.03
N ALA A 48 12.94 16.35 8.83
CA ALA A 48 12.57 16.13 10.24
C ALA A 48 12.76 17.40 11.09
N ARG A 49 13.82 18.17 10.82
CA ARG A 49 14.04 19.47 11.48
C ARG A 49 12.98 20.49 11.10
N ALA A 50 12.66 20.62 9.80
CA ALA A 50 11.58 21.49 9.33
C ALA A 50 10.23 21.13 9.93
N ALA A 51 9.93 19.82 10.03
CA ALA A 51 8.73 19.31 10.69
C ALA A 51 8.69 19.70 12.19
N ARG A 52 9.81 19.54 12.90
CA ARG A 52 9.94 19.91 14.31
C ARG A 52 9.68 21.39 14.55
N ASP A 53 10.21 22.24 13.69
CA ASP A 53 10.04 23.70 13.78
C ASP A 53 8.58 24.12 13.54
N ALA A 54 7.89 23.49 12.61
CA ALA A 54 6.48 23.79 12.28
C ALA A 54 5.47 23.19 13.25
N GLN A 55 5.80 22.07 13.92
CA GLN A 55 4.87 21.23 14.66
C GLN A 55 4.17 22.00 15.80
N ARG A 56 4.91 22.81 16.56
CA ARG A 56 4.34 23.51 17.73
C ARG A 56 3.22 24.45 17.32
N ALA A 57 3.44 25.27 16.30
CA ALA A 57 2.40 26.20 15.83
C ALA A 57 1.18 25.47 15.30
N TRP A 58 1.35 24.31 14.64
CA TRP A 58 0.26 23.48 14.17
C TRP A 58 -0.50 22.83 15.34
N ALA A 59 0.19 22.37 16.38
CA ALA A 59 -0.43 21.80 17.58
C ALA A 59 -1.31 22.80 18.34
N GLU A 60 -0.94 24.09 18.33
CA GLU A 60 -1.70 25.18 18.96
C GLU A 60 -3.01 25.50 18.20
N VAL A 61 -3.16 25.10 16.93
CA VAL A 61 -4.42 25.23 16.19
C VAL A 61 -5.46 24.30 16.80
N PRO A 62 -6.65 24.80 17.22
CA PRO A 62 -7.67 23.95 17.85
C PRO A 62 -8.07 22.76 16.95
N ALA A 63 -8.23 21.57 17.53
CA ALA A 63 -8.52 20.35 16.79
C ALA A 63 -9.74 20.44 15.84
N PRO A 64 -10.87 21.13 16.21
CA PRO A 64 -11.96 21.33 15.26
C PRO A 64 -11.60 22.23 14.06
N VAL A 65 -10.58 23.08 14.19
CA VAL A 65 -10.07 23.92 13.08
C VAL A 65 -9.20 23.07 12.16
N ARG A 66 -8.32 22.23 12.72
CA ARG A 66 -7.56 21.23 11.94
C ARG A 66 -8.50 20.28 11.19
N GLY A 67 -9.61 19.83 11.84
CA GLY A 67 -10.62 19.01 11.16
C GLY A 67 -11.25 19.69 9.94
N ARG A 68 -11.51 21.00 10.02
CA ARG A 68 -11.98 21.75 8.84
C ARG A 68 -10.92 21.87 7.73
N ALA A 69 -9.66 22.01 8.09
CA ALA A 69 -8.56 22.00 7.12
C ALA A 69 -8.48 20.62 6.42
N ILE A 70 -8.59 19.52 7.17
CA ILE A 70 -8.63 18.16 6.62
C ILE A 70 -9.82 17.98 5.64
N ALA A 71 -11.02 18.40 6.03
CA ALA A 71 -12.18 18.34 5.13
C ALA A 71 -12.02 19.22 3.88
N HIS A 72 -11.28 20.33 3.97
CA HIS A 72 -10.96 21.14 2.81
C HIS A 72 -10.01 20.40 1.86
N ILE A 73 -8.99 19.72 2.40
CA ILE A 73 -8.09 18.84 1.63
C ILE A 73 -8.92 17.77 0.89
N GLY A 74 -9.86 17.11 1.57
CA GLY A 74 -10.76 16.12 0.94
C GLY A 74 -11.48 16.68 -0.29
N ARG A 75 -12.05 17.89 -0.18
CA ARG A 75 -12.71 18.56 -1.33
C ARG A 75 -11.75 18.91 -2.47
N VAL A 76 -10.51 19.32 -2.15
CA VAL A 76 -9.47 19.58 -3.15
C VAL A 76 -9.09 18.30 -3.88
N VAL A 77 -8.94 17.19 -3.15
CA VAL A 77 -8.65 15.87 -3.73
C VAL A 77 -9.81 15.42 -4.61
N GLU A 78 -11.07 15.52 -4.15
CA GLU A 78 -12.26 15.17 -4.92
C GLU A 78 -12.33 15.93 -6.24
N ALA A 79 -12.09 17.25 -6.22
CA ALA A 79 -12.06 18.09 -7.42
C ALA A 79 -10.93 17.72 -8.41
N ASN A 80 -9.92 16.95 -7.97
CA ASN A 80 -8.78 16.50 -8.78
C ASN A 80 -8.75 14.97 -8.95
N ALA A 81 -9.83 14.25 -8.61
CA ALA A 81 -9.83 12.80 -8.49
C ALA A 81 -9.43 12.10 -9.79
N GLU A 82 -9.99 12.49 -10.92
CA GLU A 82 -9.64 11.88 -12.22
C GLU A 82 -8.17 12.11 -12.59
N ARG A 83 -7.64 13.31 -12.33
CA ARG A 83 -6.24 13.65 -12.64
C ARG A 83 -5.29 12.80 -11.81
N LEU A 84 -5.57 12.64 -10.52
CA LEU A 84 -4.75 11.83 -9.61
C LEU A 84 -4.87 10.34 -9.95
N ALA A 85 -6.07 9.83 -10.23
CA ALA A 85 -6.28 8.44 -10.64
C ALA A 85 -5.55 8.09 -11.94
N ARG A 86 -5.56 8.98 -12.95
CA ARG A 86 -4.79 8.78 -14.19
C ARG A 86 -3.29 8.70 -13.91
N LEU A 87 -2.78 9.50 -12.99
CA LEU A 87 -1.37 9.46 -12.60
C LEU A 87 -1.02 8.15 -11.91
N VAL A 88 -1.87 7.64 -10.99
CA VAL A 88 -1.71 6.32 -10.37
C VAL A 88 -1.66 5.22 -11.43
N THR A 89 -2.59 5.25 -12.40
CA THR A 89 -2.59 4.29 -13.51
C THR A 89 -1.30 4.35 -14.34
N GLN A 90 -0.80 5.55 -14.64
CA GLN A 90 0.42 5.72 -15.43
C GLN A 90 1.69 5.29 -14.67
N GLU A 91 1.79 5.60 -13.38
CA GLU A 91 3.02 5.40 -12.61
C GLU A 91 3.18 3.96 -12.14
N ILE A 92 2.08 3.28 -11.77
CA ILE A 92 2.15 1.92 -11.21
C ILE A 92 1.32 0.87 -11.98
N GLY A 93 0.69 1.25 -13.08
CA GLY A 93 -0.08 0.30 -13.91
C GLY A 93 -1.39 -0.20 -13.30
N LYS A 94 -1.90 0.42 -12.23
CA LYS A 94 -3.18 0.05 -11.63
C LYS A 94 -4.33 0.35 -12.58
N PRO A 95 -5.33 -0.55 -12.79
CA PRO A 95 -6.52 -0.26 -13.57
C PRO A 95 -7.20 1.05 -13.13
N TYR A 96 -7.60 1.87 -14.08
CA TYR A 96 -8.12 3.22 -13.79
C TYR A 96 -9.30 3.23 -12.82
N ALA A 97 -10.21 2.25 -12.94
CA ALA A 97 -11.35 2.14 -12.02
C ALA A 97 -10.90 1.90 -10.56
N GLU A 98 -9.88 1.06 -10.35
CA GLU A 98 -9.28 0.82 -9.03
C GLU A 98 -8.52 2.05 -8.53
N ALA A 99 -7.77 2.72 -9.41
CA ALA A 99 -7.07 3.97 -9.08
C ALA A 99 -8.04 5.08 -8.65
N LEU A 100 -9.21 5.18 -9.31
CA LEU A 100 -10.26 6.13 -8.92
C LEU A 100 -10.88 5.76 -7.57
N GLY A 101 -11.08 4.47 -7.30
CA GLY A 101 -11.50 3.96 -5.99
C GLY A 101 -10.52 4.37 -4.89
N GLU A 102 -9.24 4.19 -5.14
CA GLU A 102 -8.17 4.59 -4.21
C GLU A 102 -8.20 6.09 -3.88
N VAL A 103 -8.42 6.95 -4.86
CA VAL A 103 -8.53 8.40 -4.62
C VAL A 103 -9.77 8.74 -3.77
N ARG A 104 -10.89 8.02 -3.95
CA ARG A 104 -12.09 8.20 -3.11
C ARG A 104 -11.82 7.87 -1.65
N GLU A 105 -10.99 6.88 -1.36
CA GLU A 105 -10.61 6.55 0.03
C GLU A 105 -9.91 7.70 0.74
N ILE A 106 -9.17 8.57 0.03
CA ILE A 106 -8.62 9.80 0.63
C ILE A 106 -9.74 10.73 1.08
N VAL A 107 -10.76 10.91 0.24
CA VAL A 107 -11.92 11.77 0.52
C VAL A 107 -12.68 11.25 1.73
N ASP A 108 -13.02 9.95 1.74
CA ASP A 108 -13.73 9.29 2.83
C ASP A 108 -12.93 9.38 4.16
N THR A 109 -11.60 9.21 4.09
CA THR A 109 -10.72 9.38 5.24
C THR A 109 -10.76 10.82 5.78
N CYS A 110 -10.72 11.83 4.89
CA CYS A 110 -10.83 13.23 5.29
C CYS A 110 -12.18 13.54 5.94
N ASP A 111 -13.26 13.01 5.41
CA ASP A 111 -14.62 13.20 5.94
C ASP A 111 -14.80 12.53 7.31
N PHE A 112 -14.27 11.33 7.49
CA PHE A 112 -14.25 10.66 8.79
C PHE A 112 -13.50 11.51 9.83
N PHE A 113 -12.30 11.98 9.50
CA PHE A 113 -11.46 12.74 10.43
C PHE A 113 -11.91 14.18 10.65
N LEU A 114 -12.76 14.77 9.81
CA LEU A 114 -13.45 16.02 10.14
C LEU A 114 -14.22 15.90 11.47
N GLY A 115 -14.94 14.79 11.63
CA GLY A 115 -15.69 14.50 12.86
C GLY A 115 -14.78 14.24 14.07
N GLU A 116 -13.64 13.56 13.85
CA GLU A 116 -12.68 13.24 14.91
C GLU A 116 -12.04 14.48 15.52
N GLY A 117 -11.92 15.59 14.79
CA GLY A 117 -11.46 16.87 15.35
C GLY A 117 -12.30 17.39 16.52
N ARG A 118 -13.54 16.91 16.66
CA ARG A 118 -14.42 17.23 17.81
C ARG A 118 -14.51 16.09 18.84
N ARG A 119 -13.87 14.95 18.59
CA ARG A 119 -13.87 13.76 19.45
C ARG A 119 -12.50 13.49 20.09
N LEU A 120 -11.53 14.40 19.96
CA LEU A 120 -10.25 14.35 20.68
C LEU A 120 -10.44 14.80 22.14
N TYR A 121 -11.41 14.21 22.84
CA TYR A 121 -11.68 14.50 24.24
C TYR A 121 -10.93 13.53 25.15
N GLY A 122 -10.71 13.97 26.40
CA GLY A 122 -10.19 13.15 27.48
C GLY A 122 -11.29 12.61 28.37
N GLN A 123 -10.90 12.14 29.54
CA GLN A 123 -11.77 11.59 30.56
C GLN A 123 -11.59 12.36 31.89
N THR A 124 -12.66 12.49 32.66
CA THR A 124 -12.60 12.81 34.08
C THR A 124 -12.62 11.50 34.86
N VAL A 125 -11.63 11.31 35.73
CA VAL A 125 -11.45 10.06 36.48
C VAL A 125 -11.60 10.36 37.98
N PRO A 126 -12.44 9.62 38.73
CA PRO A 126 -12.54 9.79 40.18
C PRO A 126 -11.22 9.44 40.87
N SER A 127 -10.89 10.16 41.94
CA SER A 127 -9.74 9.89 42.80
C SER A 127 -10.18 9.29 44.13
N GLU A 128 -9.38 8.41 44.70
CA GLU A 128 -9.57 7.97 46.11
C GLU A 128 -9.26 9.08 47.11
N MET A 129 -8.54 10.12 46.69
CA MET A 129 -8.19 11.25 47.51
C MET A 129 -9.26 12.34 47.39
N PRO A 130 -9.82 12.85 48.51
CA PRO A 130 -10.98 13.77 48.48
C PRO A 130 -10.70 15.12 47.81
N ASP A 131 -9.47 15.60 47.87
CA ASP A 131 -9.08 16.92 47.32
C ASP A 131 -8.35 16.81 45.95
N LYS A 132 -8.49 15.67 45.24
CA LYS A 132 -7.82 15.42 44.01
C LYS A 132 -8.80 15.16 42.86
N GLN A 133 -8.60 15.88 41.74
CA GLN A 133 -9.30 15.66 40.48
C GLN A 133 -8.31 15.13 39.44
N LEU A 134 -8.73 14.13 38.66
CA LEU A 134 -7.93 13.53 37.64
C LEU A 134 -8.58 13.74 36.26
N PHE A 135 -7.74 14.14 35.30
CA PHE A 135 -8.16 14.35 33.92
C PHE A 135 -7.17 13.71 32.98
N THR A 136 -7.64 13.21 31.85
CA THR A 136 -6.79 12.83 30.71
C THR A 136 -7.05 13.79 29.55
N PHE A 137 -6.00 14.05 28.77
CA PHE A 137 -6.06 14.85 27.57
C PHE A 137 -5.42 14.09 26.43
N ARG A 138 -5.86 14.37 25.19
CA ARG A 138 -5.20 13.88 23.99
C ARG A 138 -4.31 14.99 23.45
N GLU A 139 -3.02 14.68 23.32
CA GLU A 139 -2.01 15.60 22.82
C GLU A 139 -1.27 15.01 21.62
N PRO A 140 -0.74 15.83 20.69
CA PRO A 140 0.10 15.34 19.62
C PRO A 140 1.38 14.71 20.19
N VAL A 141 1.89 13.67 19.52
CA VAL A 141 3.18 13.06 19.89
C VAL A 141 4.37 13.90 19.43
N GLY A 142 4.19 14.74 18.41
CA GLY A 142 5.22 15.60 17.86
C GLY A 142 5.43 15.43 16.35
N VAL A 143 6.55 14.89 15.93
CA VAL A 143 6.87 14.61 14.52
C VAL A 143 6.70 13.13 14.23
N VAL A 144 5.90 12.82 13.20
CA VAL A 144 5.66 11.46 12.74
C VAL A 144 6.39 11.22 11.41
N SER A 145 7.27 10.24 11.36
CA SER A 145 7.79 9.73 10.11
C SER A 145 6.79 8.75 9.50
N VAL A 146 6.43 8.93 8.24
CA VAL A 146 5.51 8.06 7.49
C VAL A 146 6.25 7.53 6.26
N ILE A 147 6.45 6.23 6.18
CA ILE A 147 7.11 5.55 5.05
C ILE A 147 6.10 4.60 4.43
N THR A 148 5.75 4.80 3.16
CA THR A 148 4.66 4.06 2.52
C THR A 148 5.12 3.26 1.31
N ALA A 149 4.45 2.13 1.07
CA ALA A 149 4.57 1.34 -0.15
C ALA A 149 3.87 2.03 -1.33
N GLY A 150 4.20 1.63 -2.55
CA GLY A 150 3.71 2.29 -3.76
C GLY A 150 2.63 1.52 -4.52
N ASN A 151 2.16 0.38 -4.03
CA ASN A 151 1.03 -0.34 -4.62
C ASN A 151 -0.33 0.34 -4.36
N PHE A 152 -0.41 1.16 -3.30
CA PHE A 152 -1.49 2.10 -3.01
C PHE A 152 -0.85 3.47 -2.72
N PRO A 153 -0.35 4.17 -3.76
CA PRO A 153 0.53 5.33 -3.58
C PRO A 153 -0.17 6.57 -3.02
N VAL A 154 -1.50 6.58 -2.95
CA VAL A 154 -2.27 7.73 -2.47
C VAL A 154 -3.25 7.38 -1.33
N ALA A 155 -3.93 6.22 -1.35
CA ALA A 155 -4.83 5.83 -0.26
C ALA A 155 -4.06 5.53 1.03
N VAL A 156 -3.10 4.60 0.99
CA VAL A 156 -2.34 4.20 2.18
C VAL A 156 -1.64 5.38 2.85
N PRO A 157 -0.97 6.30 2.13
CA PRO A 157 -0.46 7.51 2.79
C PRO A 157 -1.53 8.30 3.52
N SER A 158 -2.75 8.43 2.97
CA SER A 158 -3.83 9.21 3.60
C SER A 158 -4.22 8.66 4.97
N TRP A 159 -4.18 7.34 5.16
CA TRP A 159 -4.50 6.69 6.43
C TRP A 159 -3.52 6.99 7.55
N TYR A 160 -2.30 7.44 7.21
CA TYR A 160 -1.31 7.94 8.18
C TYR A 160 -1.31 9.46 8.27
N LEU A 161 -1.29 10.16 7.12
CA LEU A 161 -1.12 11.61 7.05
C LEU A 161 -2.32 12.33 7.69
N VAL A 162 -3.54 11.95 7.32
CA VAL A 162 -4.76 12.61 7.78
C VAL A 162 -4.92 12.54 9.30
N PRO A 163 -4.87 11.37 9.97
CA PRO A 163 -4.96 11.30 11.42
C PRO A 163 -3.77 11.97 12.14
N ALA A 164 -2.55 11.84 11.60
CA ALA A 164 -1.38 12.51 12.21
C ALA A 164 -1.54 14.03 12.20
N LEU A 165 -1.93 14.60 11.07
CA LEU A 165 -2.17 16.04 10.91
C LEU A 165 -3.33 16.52 11.77
N LEU A 166 -4.45 15.76 11.80
CA LEU A 166 -5.59 16.10 12.64
C LEU A 166 -5.21 16.14 14.11
N ALA A 167 -4.43 15.15 14.59
CA ALA A 167 -3.98 15.09 15.97
C ALA A 167 -3.01 16.23 16.36
N GLY A 168 -2.54 17.04 15.39
CA GLY A 168 -1.65 18.18 15.63
C GLY A 168 -0.17 17.85 15.50
N ASN A 169 0.16 16.71 14.87
CA ASN A 169 1.52 16.33 14.56
C ASN A 169 1.99 16.98 13.25
N ALA A 170 3.30 17.16 13.10
CA ALA A 170 3.92 17.38 11.80
C ALA A 170 4.47 16.07 11.22
N VAL A 171 4.63 16.01 9.91
CA VAL A 171 4.93 14.75 9.21
C VAL A 171 6.12 14.90 8.29
N VAL A 172 7.00 13.90 8.32
CA VAL A 172 7.98 13.59 7.28
C VAL A 172 7.47 12.37 6.52
N TRP A 173 7.03 12.57 5.29
CA TRP A 173 6.49 11.50 4.46
C TRP A 173 7.47 11.10 3.37
N LYS A 174 7.77 9.81 3.31
CA LYS A 174 8.56 9.18 2.26
C LYS A 174 7.68 8.19 1.48
N PRO A 175 7.18 8.54 0.27
CA PRO A 175 6.53 7.60 -0.63
C PRO A 175 7.52 6.58 -1.17
N ALA A 176 7.02 5.51 -1.79
CA ALA A 176 7.90 4.55 -2.44
C ALA A 176 8.74 5.19 -3.56
N ASP A 177 9.95 4.70 -3.73
CA ASP A 177 10.91 5.15 -4.77
C ASP A 177 10.44 4.88 -6.21
N TYR A 178 9.45 4.02 -6.39
CA TYR A 178 8.83 3.68 -7.67
C TYR A 178 7.44 4.31 -7.89
N SER A 179 6.96 5.15 -6.96
CA SER A 179 5.71 5.90 -7.12
C SER A 179 5.78 7.34 -6.56
N PRO A 180 6.90 8.06 -6.73
CA PRO A 180 7.09 9.37 -6.14
C PRO A 180 6.31 10.49 -6.84
N ALA A 181 5.89 10.32 -8.11
CA ALA A 181 5.08 11.33 -8.79
C ALA A 181 3.65 11.39 -8.22
N CYS A 182 3.08 10.25 -7.84
CA CYS A 182 1.83 10.20 -7.07
C CYS A 182 2.03 10.87 -5.70
N GLY A 183 3.15 10.60 -5.04
CA GLY A 183 3.50 11.22 -3.75
C GLY A 183 3.57 12.74 -3.85
N GLN A 184 4.30 13.28 -4.82
CA GLN A 184 4.39 14.74 -5.02
C GLN A 184 3.03 15.34 -5.40
N ALA A 185 2.26 14.70 -6.29
CA ALA A 185 0.93 15.19 -6.66
C ALA A 185 -0.01 15.25 -5.45
N MET A 186 0.04 14.26 -4.56
CA MET A 186 -0.74 14.27 -3.32
C MET A 186 -0.24 15.36 -2.36
N TYR A 187 1.07 15.56 -2.21
CA TYR A 187 1.65 16.66 -1.44
C TYR A 187 1.13 18.03 -1.94
N GLU A 188 1.17 18.27 -3.25
CA GLU A 188 0.65 19.49 -3.88
C GLU A 188 -0.83 19.73 -3.52
N LEU A 189 -1.66 18.68 -3.55
CA LEU A 189 -3.08 18.78 -3.17
C LEU A 189 -3.29 19.06 -1.67
N PHE A 190 -2.44 18.52 -0.81
CA PHE A 190 -2.55 18.69 0.64
C PHE A 190 -2.02 20.05 1.11
N VAL A 191 -0.90 20.50 0.59
CA VAL A 191 -0.21 21.73 1.05
C VAL A 191 -0.66 22.91 0.23
N GLU A 192 -0.44 22.91 -1.09
CA GLU A 192 -0.73 24.06 -1.95
C GLU A 192 -2.25 24.25 -2.12
N GLY A 193 -2.98 23.17 -2.46
CA GLY A 193 -4.42 23.22 -2.67
C GLY A 193 -5.21 23.24 -1.36
N GLY A 194 -4.77 22.49 -0.35
CA GLY A 194 -5.42 22.34 0.95
C GLY A 194 -5.04 23.41 1.97
N GLY A 195 -3.97 24.17 1.74
CA GLY A 195 -3.54 25.26 2.59
C GLY A 195 -2.93 24.85 3.93
N LEU A 196 -2.24 23.69 3.99
CA LEU A 196 -1.43 23.34 5.16
C LEU A 196 -0.24 24.29 5.27
N PRO A 197 0.15 24.73 6.48
CA PRO A 197 1.33 25.55 6.66
C PRO A 197 2.61 24.82 6.22
N ASP A 198 3.57 25.56 5.69
CA ASP A 198 4.89 25.06 5.31
C ASP A 198 5.56 24.31 6.47
N GLY A 199 6.19 23.18 6.18
CA GLY A 199 6.89 22.34 7.15
C GLY A 199 5.96 21.41 7.97
N VAL A 200 4.66 21.61 8.01
CA VAL A 200 3.72 20.68 8.70
C VAL A 200 3.68 19.32 8.00
N LEU A 201 3.78 19.31 6.67
CA LEU A 201 4.02 18.11 5.86
C LEU A 201 5.27 18.32 5.03
N ASN A 202 6.20 17.39 5.06
CA ASN A 202 7.42 17.37 4.27
C ASN A 202 7.47 16.10 3.44
N LEU A 203 7.91 16.20 2.19
CA LEU A 203 8.04 15.08 1.26
C LEU A 203 9.51 14.75 1.07
N VAL A 204 9.92 13.53 1.37
CA VAL A 204 11.27 13.03 1.11
C VAL A 204 11.19 11.94 0.03
N VAL A 205 11.89 12.15 -1.07
CA VAL A 205 12.03 11.19 -2.15
C VAL A 205 13.43 10.61 -2.08
N ALA A 206 13.55 9.37 -1.63
CA ALA A 206 14.83 8.69 -1.41
C ALA A 206 14.65 7.17 -1.57
N ASP A 207 15.74 6.45 -1.80
CA ASP A 207 15.75 4.99 -1.75
C ASP A 207 15.62 4.45 -0.31
N GLY A 208 15.55 3.11 -0.17
CA GLY A 208 15.36 2.48 1.12
C GLY A 208 16.55 2.66 2.07
N GLU A 209 17.77 2.61 1.56
CA GLU A 209 19.01 2.73 2.34
C GLU A 209 19.16 4.14 2.91
N GLN A 210 19.05 5.16 2.07
CA GLN A 210 19.10 6.56 2.49
C GLN A 210 17.96 6.91 3.45
N THR A 211 16.77 6.34 3.21
CA THR A 211 15.61 6.53 4.11
C THR A 211 15.87 5.96 5.49
N PHE A 212 16.39 4.73 5.58
CA PHE A 212 16.67 4.08 6.87
C PHE A 212 17.76 4.83 7.64
N ALA A 213 18.86 5.18 6.97
CA ALA A 213 19.95 5.95 7.56
C ALA A 213 19.48 7.33 8.04
N GLY A 214 18.65 8.04 7.25
CA GLY A 214 18.09 9.33 7.62
C GLY A 214 17.10 9.25 8.79
N LEU A 215 16.26 8.21 8.82
CA LEU A 215 15.35 7.96 9.94
C LEU A 215 16.13 7.69 11.23
N GLU A 216 17.15 6.82 11.20
CA GLU A 216 18.00 6.52 12.36
C GLU A 216 18.67 7.79 12.89
N GLN A 217 19.32 8.59 12.02
CA GLN A 217 19.93 9.86 12.42
C GLN A 217 18.91 10.85 12.99
N ALA A 218 17.71 10.95 12.41
CA ALA A 218 16.66 11.83 12.90
C ALA A 218 16.10 11.39 14.26
N MET A 219 16.00 10.08 14.51
CA MET A 219 15.60 9.53 15.81
C MET A 219 16.69 9.72 16.88
N ASP A 220 17.96 9.49 16.54
CA ASP A 220 19.11 9.75 17.41
C ASP A 220 19.19 11.22 17.83
N ALA A 221 18.83 12.15 16.92
CA ALA A 221 18.77 13.58 17.19
C ALA A 221 17.48 14.03 17.91
N GLY A 222 16.56 13.14 18.24
CA GLY A 222 15.27 13.46 18.88
C GLY A 222 14.32 14.27 17.99
N LEU A 223 14.46 14.19 16.66
CA LEU A 223 13.64 14.93 15.70
C LEU A 223 12.37 14.18 15.28
N VAL A 224 12.30 12.86 15.47
CA VAL A 224 11.15 12.01 15.16
C VAL A 224 10.67 11.32 16.42
N ASP A 225 9.34 11.36 16.68
CA ASP A 225 8.72 10.85 17.90
C ASP A 225 7.90 9.56 17.65
N LYS A 226 7.53 9.30 16.40
CA LYS A 226 6.75 8.11 16.01
C LYS A 226 7.03 7.74 14.56
N VAL A 227 6.96 6.43 14.27
CA VAL A 227 7.10 5.90 12.92
C VAL A 227 5.82 5.17 12.51
N GLY A 228 5.30 5.50 11.33
CA GLY A 228 4.34 4.72 10.57
C GLY A 228 5.02 4.13 9.34
N PHE A 229 4.85 2.83 9.12
CA PHE A 229 5.48 2.13 8.01
C PHE A 229 4.51 1.16 7.36
N THR A 230 4.48 1.18 6.02
CA THR A 230 3.83 0.14 5.21
C THR A 230 4.83 -0.43 4.22
N GLY A 231 5.02 -1.75 4.25
CA GLY A 231 5.94 -2.44 3.37
C GLY A 231 6.10 -3.92 3.70
N SER A 232 7.24 -4.51 3.33
CA SER A 232 7.53 -5.93 3.61
C SER A 232 7.75 -6.19 5.09
N SER A 233 7.41 -7.40 5.55
CA SER A 233 7.62 -7.84 6.95
C SER A 233 9.10 -7.77 7.37
N ALA A 234 10.04 -8.05 6.46
CA ALA A 234 11.47 -7.97 6.74
C ALA A 234 11.90 -6.54 7.08
N VAL A 235 11.55 -5.56 6.25
CA VAL A 235 11.87 -4.14 6.51
C VAL A 235 11.09 -3.62 7.72
N GLY A 236 9.84 -4.06 7.92
CA GLY A 236 9.05 -3.71 9.09
C GLY A 236 9.69 -4.16 10.40
N ALA A 237 10.33 -5.34 10.42
CA ALA A 237 11.07 -5.82 11.59
C ALA A 237 12.28 -4.92 11.92
N GLU A 238 13.01 -4.45 10.90
CA GLU A 238 14.13 -3.51 11.09
C GLU A 238 13.66 -2.15 11.62
N ILE A 239 12.59 -1.60 11.04
CA ILE A 239 11.95 -0.35 11.51
C ILE A 239 11.44 -0.50 12.94
N GLY A 240 10.79 -1.63 13.27
CA GLY A 240 10.32 -1.93 14.61
C GLY A 240 11.46 -2.04 15.63
N ALA A 241 12.57 -2.66 15.26
CA ALA A 241 13.77 -2.74 16.07
C ALA A 241 14.40 -1.36 16.30
N LEU A 242 14.47 -0.52 15.25
CA LEU A 242 14.95 0.86 15.36
C LEU A 242 14.07 1.66 16.33
N ALA A 243 12.75 1.66 16.15
CA ALA A 243 11.82 2.34 17.04
C ALA A 243 11.94 1.86 18.50
N GLY A 244 12.09 0.54 18.70
CA GLY A 244 12.28 -0.05 20.02
C GLY A 244 13.54 0.43 20.74
N ARG A 245 14.67 0.65 20.02
CA ARG A 245 15.91 1.24 20.60
C ARG A 245 15.66 2.65 21.17
N HIS A 246 14.72 3.37 20.60
CA HIS A 246 14.31 4.72 21.04
C HIS A 246 13.09 4.72 21.98
N LEU A 247 12.64 3.55 22.46
CA LEU A 247 11.46 3.38 23.31
C LEU A 247 10.17 3.94 22.66
N GLN A 248 10.11 3.94 21.33
CA GLN A 248 8.95 4.35 20.55
C GLN A 248 8.19 3.14 20.02
N SER A 249 6.87 3.25 19.91
CA SER A 249 6.04 2.25 19.24
C SER A 249 5.90 2.59 17.76
N ALA A 250 6.32 1.71 16.86
CA ALA A 250 6.03 1.82 15.43
C ALA A 250 4.59 1.35 15.12
N CYS A 251 3.96 2.00 14.15
CA CYS A 251 2.73 1.51 13.51
C CYS A 251 3.15 0.80 12.22
N LEU A 252 3.03 -0.52 12.17
CA LEU A 252 3.56 -1.34 11.09
C LEU A 252 2.41 -2.05 10.35
N GLU A 253 2.22 -1.69 9.08
CA GLU A 253 1.32 -2.37 8.15
C GLU A 253 2.17 -3.16 7.16
N LEU A 254 2.03 -4.48 7.18
CA LEU A 254 2.96 -5.39 6.54
C LEU A 254 2.25 -6.31 5.53
N GLY A 255 2.97 -7.27 4.98
CA GLY A 255 2.45 -8.25 4.05
C GLY A 255 1.46 -9.24 4.66
N GLY A 256 0.80 -10.01 3.81
CA GLY A 256 -0.16 -11.03 4.18
C GLY A 256 -0.14 -12.23 3.25
N LYS A 257 -0.51 -13.39 3.77
CA LYS A 257 -0.88 -14.59 3.00
C LYS A 257 -2.32 -14.92 3.34
N ASN A 258 -3.23 -14.18 2.71
CA ASN A 258 -4.64 -14.12 3.13
C ASN A 258 -5.41 -15.33 2.62
N PRO A 259 -6.09 -16.09 3.50
CA PRO A 259 -6.91 -17.23 3.11
C PRO A 259 -8.34 -16.81 2.78
N MET A 260 -8.97 -17.57 1.86
CA MET A 260 -10.41 -17.61 1.67
C MET A 260 -10.88 -19.05 1.90
N VAL A 261 -11.79 -19.27 2.84
CA VAL A 261 -12.39 -20.58 3.11
C VAL A 261 -13.68 -20.72 2.31
N VAL A 262 -13.77 -21.74 1.45
CA VAL A 262 -14.98 -22.06 0.68
C VAL A 262 -15.65 -23.29 1.30
N THR A 263 -16.82 -23.08 1.91
CA THR A 263 -17.59 -24.15 2.60
C THR A 263 -18.49 -24.91 1.62
N PRO A 264 -19.02 -26.11 2.01
CA PRO A 264 -19.96 -26.86 1.17
C PRO A 264 -21.26 -26.12 0.85
N ALA A 265 -21.62 -25.11 1.67
CA ALA A 265 -22.84 -24.33 1.53
C ALA A 265 -22.59 -22.95 0.88
N ALA A 266 -21.34 -22.68 0.41
CA ALA A 266 -21.00 -21.43 -0.22
C ALA A 266 -21.76 -21.24 -1.55
N ASP A 267 -22.11 -19.98 -1.85
CA ASP A 267 -22.47 -19.58 -3.20
C ASP A 267 -21.19 -19.57 -4.05
N LEU A 268 -21.01 -20.58 -4.89
CA LEU A 268 -19.77 -20.76 -5.66
C LEU A 268 -19.58 -19.67 -6.71
N ASP A 269 -20.63 -19.07 -7.26
CA ASP A 269 -20.50 -17.98 -8.24
C ASP A 269 -19.96 -16.73 -7.55
N LEU A 270 -20.52 -16.39 -6.37
CA LEU A 270 -19.99 -15.29 -5.54
C LEU A 270 -18.56 -15.56 -5.06
N ALA A 271 -18.26 -16.77 -4.63
CA ALA A 271 -16.92 -17.16 -4.18
C ALA A 271 -15.88 -17.04 -5.30
N VAL A 272 -16.23 -17.43 -6.53
CA VAL A 272 -15.37 -17.31 -7.72
C VAL A 272 -15.15 -15.85 -8.10
N GLU A 273 -16.21 -15.03 -8.12
CA GLU A 273 -16.09 -13.57 -8.39
C GLU A 273 -15.17 -12.90 -7.36
N ALA A 274 -15.38 -13.19 -6.07
CA ALA A 274 -14.55 -12.67 -4.99
C ALA A 274 -13.09 -13.14 -5.09
N ALA A 275 -12.85 -14.42 -5.40
CA ALA A 275 -11.52 -14.99 -5.60
C ALA A 275 -10.79 -14.35 -6.79
N LEU A 276 -11.49 -14.13 -7.91
CA LEU A 276 -10.95 -13.47 -9.09
C LEU A 276 -10.50 -12.05 -8.77
N PHE A 277 -11.38 -11.24 -8.18
CA PHE A 277 -11.06 -9.85 -7.84
C PHE A 277 -9.97 -9.77 -6.77
N SER A 278 -10.08 -10.54 -5.68
CA SER A 278 -9.14 -10.48 -4.56
C SER A 278 -7.77 -11.07 -4.91
N GLY A 279 -7.72 -12.11 -5.75
CA GLY A 279 -6.47 -12.76 -6.15
C GLY A 279 -5.71 -12.03 -7.25
N PHE A 280 -6.43 -11.42 -8.20
CA PHE A 280 -5.83 -10.87 -9.40
C PHE A 280 -5.98 -9.36 -9.58
N GLY A 281 -6.91 -8.68 -8.88
CA GLY A 281 -7.00 -7.22 -8.89
C GLY A 281 -5.65 -6.56 -8.56
N THR A 282 -5.28 -5.49 -9.26
CA THR A 282 -3.94 -4.87 -9.19
C THR A 282 -2.80 -5.91 -9.44
N ALA A 283 -3.03 -6.93 -10.30
CA ALA A 283 -2.10 -8.05 -10.54
C ALA A 283 -1.69 -8.79 -9.24
N GLY A 284 -2.60 -8.95 -8.27
CA GLY A 284 -2.30 -9.60 -6.98
C GLY A 284 -1.33 -8.82 -6.07
N GLN A 285 -1.05 -7.56 -6.38
CA GLN A 285 -0.06 -6.74 -5.67
C GLN A 285 -0.70 -5.90 -4.55
N ARG A 286 -1.55 -6.52 -3.73
CA ARG A 286 -2.14 -5.91 -2.53
C ARG A 286 -1.70 -6.70 -1.29
N CYS A 287 -1.48 -6.01 -0.18
CA CYS A 287 -1.23 -6.67 1.12
C CYS A 287 -2.41 -7.59 1.52
N THR A 288 -3.63 -7.25 1.07
CA THR A 288 -4.87 -8.01 1.30
C THR A 288 -5.24 -8.96 0.16
N SER A 289 -4.39 -9.13 -0.89
CA SER A 289 -4.68 -10.08 -1.97
C SER A 289 -4.88 -11.48 -1.44
N LEU A 290 -5.82 -12.19 -2.05
CA LEU A 290 -6.05 -13.62 -1.81
C LEU A 290 -4.78 -14.41 -2.16
N GLY A 291 -4.17 -15.02 -1.18
CA GLY A 291 -2.97 -15.85 -1.36
C GLY A 291 -3.29 -17.32 -1.52
N THR A 292 -4.33 -17.81 -0.82
CA THR A 292 -4.71 -19.22 -0.85
C THR A 292 -6.22 -19.40 -0.66
N VAL A 293 -6.86 -20.16 -1.56
CA VAL A 293 -8.23 -20.65 -1.35
C VAL A 293 -8.17 -22.01 -0.67
N ILE A 294 -8.86 -22.13 0.46
CA ILE A 294 -8.99 -23.35 1.26
C ILE A 294 -10.40 -23.88 1.01
N VAL A 295 -10.55 -24.88 0.14
CA VAL A 295 -11.84 -25.34 -0.37
C VAL A 295 -12.22 -26.66 0.29
N HIS A 296 -13.50 -26.81 0.74
CA HIS A 296 -13.97 -28.09 1.22
C HIS A 296 -13.93 -29.14 0.09
N GLU A 297 -13.45 -30.37 0.40
CA GLU A 297 -13.22 -31.42 -0.60
C GLU A 297 -14.44 -31.72 -1.47
N SER A 298 -15.67 -31.60 -0.92
CA SER A 298 -16.91 -31.93 -1.64
C SER A 298 -17.30 -30.95 -2.74
N VAL A 299 -16.73 -29.72 -2.75
CA VAL A 299 -17.02 -28.67 -3.75
C VAL A 299 -15.77 -28.22 -4.49
N HIS A 300 -14.63 -28.84 -4.22
CA HIS A 300 -13.32 -28.48 -4.78
C HIS A 300 -13.33 -28.50 -6.32
N ASP A 301 -13.71 -29.61 -6.93
CA ASP A 301 -13.61 -29.76 -8.39
C ASP A 301 -14.51 -28.78 -9.13
N GLU A 302 -15.71 -28.53 -8.59
CA GLU A 302 -16.65 -27.57 -9.16
C GLU A 302 -16.13 -26.13 -9.01
N PHE A 303 -15.64 -25.76 -7.81
CA PHE A 303 -15.07 -24.44 -7.56
C PHE A 303 -13.86 -24.17 -8.48
N VAL A 304 -12.90 -25.12 -8.53
CA VAL A 304 -11.70 -24.98 -9.34
C VAL A 304 -12.01 -24.85 -10.83
N ALA A 305 -12.97 -25.65 -11.34
CA ALA A 305 -13.37 -25.56 -12.74
C ALA A 305 -14.00 -24.18 -13.07
N ARG A 306 -14.87 -23.65 -12.22
CA ARG A 306 -15.47 -22.31 -12.39
C ARG A 306 -14.40 -21.20 -12.26
N PHE A 307 -13.49 -21.32 -11.29
CA PHE A 307 -12.43 -20.34 -11.05
C PHE A 307 -11.43 -20.30 -12.21
N ASP A 308 -10.98 -21.46 -12.74
CA ASP A 308 -10.15 -21.55 -13.94
C ASP A 308 -10.83 -20.87 -15.14
N ALA A 309 -12.11 -21.17 -15.38
CA ALA A 309 -12.87 -20.54 -16.45
C ALA A 309 -12.93 -19.01 -16.30
N ALA A 310 -13.27 -18.51 -15.10
CA ALA A 310 -13.34 -17.08 -14.83
C ALA A 310 -12.00 -16.36 -15.02
N VAL A 311 -10.89 -16.98 -14.59
CA VAL A 311 -9.54 -16.42 -14.77
C VAL A 311 -9.11 -16.45 -16.23
N ARG A 312 -9.46 -17.48 -17.00
CA ARG A 312 -9.19 -17.53 -18.46
C ARG A 312 -9.95 -16.45 -19.23
N ASP A 313 -11.20 -16.20 -18.86
CA ASP A 313 -12.06 -15.21 -19.51
C ASP A 313 -11.72 -13.75 -19.09
N ALA A 314 -10.96 -13.58 -18.01
CA ALA A 314 -10.61 -12.26 -17.50
C ALA A 314 -9.73 -11.49 -18.48
N ALA A 315 -10.15 -10.27 -18.84
CA ALA A 315 -9.34 -9.36 -19.64
C ALA A 315 -8.14 -8.86 -18.83
N VAL A 316 -6.94 -8.94 -19.42
CA VAL A 316 -5.66 -8.52 -18.82
C VAL A 316 -4.96 -7.59 -19.80
N GLY A 317 -4.28 -6.55 -19.34
CA GLY A 317 -3.49 -5.69 -20.23
C GLY A 317 -3.53 -4.21 -19.89
N ASP A 318 -3.80 -3.35 -20.87
CA ASP A 318 -3.73 -1.88 -20.73
C ASP A 318 -4.64 -1.40 -19.59
N PRO A 319 -4.08 -0.85 -18.50
CA PRO A 319 -4.82 -0.45 -17.31
C PRO A 319 -5.75 0.74 -17.53
N THR A 320 -5.67 1.40 -18.68
CA THR A 320 -6.59 2.49 -19.06
C THR A 320 -7.92 1.97 -19.60
N THR A 321 -8.04 0.67 -19.80
CA THR A 321 -9.23 -0.03 -20.32
C THR A 321 -9.95 -0.80 -19.20
N GLY A 322 -11.04 -1.50 -19.53
CA GLY A 322 -11.82 -2.29 -18.57
C GLY A 322 -11.20 -3.67 -18.25
N VAL A 323 -9.93 -3.74 -17.91
CA VAL A 323 -9.23 -4.97 -17.57
C VAL A 323 -9.38 -5.31 -16.08
N VAL A 324 -9.27 -6.60 -15.74
CA VAL A 324 -9.24 -7.07 -14.34
C VAL A 324 -7.95 -6.64 -13.67
N TYR A 325 -6.81 -6.74 -14.39
CA TYR A 325 -5.55 -6.19 -13.92
C TYR A 325 -4.63 -5.76 -15.06
N GLY A 326 -3.73 -4.83 -14.73
CA GLY A 326 -2.68 -4.30 -15.59
C GLY A 326 -1.32 -5.00 -15.38
N PRO A 327 -0.20 -4.28 -15.56
CA PRO A 327 1.15 -4.84 -15.41
C PRO A 327 1.54 -5.02 -13.93
N MET A 328 2.66 -5.71 -13.71
CA MET A 328 3.44 -5.59 -12.48
C MET A 328 3.93 -4.15 -12.34
N LEU A 329 3.82 -3.59 -11.16
CA LEU A 329 3.99 -2.15 -10.92
C LEU A 329 5.43 -1.63 -11.10
N HIS A 330 6.44 -2.53 -11.05
CA HIS A 330 7.83 -2.18 -11.26
C HIS A 330 8.66 -3.46 -11.54
N GLU A 331 9.77 -3.32 -12.28
CA GLU A 331 10.67 -4.40 -12.65
C GLU A 331 11.14 -5.28 -11.45
N LYS A 332 11.38 -4.67 -10.29
CA LYS A 332 11.78 -5.41 -9.08
C LYS A 332 10.72 -6.40 -8.61
N PHE A 333 9.43 -6.08 -8.77
CA PHE A 333 8.32 -6.98 -8.41
C PHE A 333 8.12 -8.04 -9.48
N ALA A 334 8.31 -7.68 -10.75
CA ALA A 334 8.28 -8.62 -11.86
C ALA A 334 9.33 -9.74 -11.67
N ARG A 335 10.59 -9.38 -11.38
CA ARG A 335 11.66 -10.35 -11.09
C ARG A 335 11.35 -11.23 -9.88
N ARG A 336 10.85 -10.65 -8.80
CA ARG A 336 10.46 -11.41 -7.61
C ARG A 336 9.30 -12.37 -7.91
N TYR A 337 8.34 -11.95 -8.74
CA TYR A 337 7.25 -12.82 -9.17
C TYR A 337 7.76 -14.04 -9.99
N GLU A 338 8.76 -13.85 -10.83
CA GLU A 338 9.42 -14.96 -11.55
C GLU A 338 10.09 -15.95 -10.60
N GLU A 339 10.68 -15.48 -9.49
CA GLU A 339 11.20 -16.36 -8.43
C GLU A 339 10.06 -17.18 -7.78
N TYR A 340 8.88 -16.58 -7.56
CA TYR A 340 7.73 -17.28 -6.97
C TYR A 340 7.15 -18.35 -7.89
N LEU A 341 7.20 -18.14 -9.22
CA LEU A 341 6.84 -19.18 -10.18
C LEU A 341 7.73 -20.41 -10.05
N GLY A 342 8.98 -20.25 -9.63
CA GLY A 342 9.90 -21.35 -9.32
C GLY A 342 9.50 -22.19 -8.10
N TRP A 343 8.54 -21.75 -7.28
CA TRP A 343 7.99 -22.54 -6.17
C TRP A 343 6.89 -23.53 -6.60
N VAL A 344 6.46 -23.45 -7.85
CA VAL A 344 5.46 -24.37 -8.40
C VAL A 344 6.15 -25.68 -8.76
N GLY A 345 5.85 -26.74 -8.01
CA GLY A 345 6.44 -28.06 -8.19
C GLY A 345 5.62 -28.98 -9.11
N ASP A 346 6.18 -30.12 -9.49
CA ASP A 346 5.59 -31.11 -10.41
C ASP A 346 4.31 -31.76 -9.86
N HIS A 347 4.09 -31.69 -8.54
CA HIS A 347 2.87 -32.23 -7.88
C HIS A 347 1.68 -31.27 -7.99
N HIS A 348 1.91 -30.03 -8.40
CA HIS A 348 0.87 -29.05 -8.57
C HIS A 348 0.21 -29.11 -9.95
N ARG A 349 -1.08 -28.81 -10.01
CA ARG A 349 -1.80 -28.55 -11.25
C ARG A 349 -1.86 -27.04 -11.49
N VAL A 350 -1.26 -26.58 -12.60
CA VAL A 350 -1.24 -25.17 -12.99
C VAL A 350 -2.43 -24.87 -13.90
N LEU A 351 -3.21 -23.86 -13.55
CA LEU A 351 -4.45 -23.44 -14.22
C LEU A 351 -4.46 -21.91 -14.40
N GLY A 352 -5.54 -21.35 -14.95
CA GLY A 352 -5.77 -19.92 -15.11
C GLY A 352 -5.27 -19.31 -16.41
N SER A 353 -4.32 -19.96 -17.09
CA SER A 353 -3.82 -19.50 -18.40
C SER A 353 -3.21 -20.66 -19.19
N THR A 354 -3.02 -20.46 -20.50
CA THR A 354 -2.29 -21.39 -21.38
C THR A 354 -0.77 -21.24 -21.25
N GLY A 355 -0.29 -20.11 -20.72
CA GLY A 355 1.12 -19.82 -20.47
C GLY A 355 1.37 -19.45 -19.02
N THR A 356 2.65 -19.34 -18.67
CA THR A 356 3.13 -18.83 -17.37
C THR A 356 4.21 -17.76 -17.61
N GLY A 357 4.50 -16.94 -16.60
CA GLY A 357 5.50 -15.89 -16.72
C GLY A 357 5.01 -14.67 -17.51
N ARG A 358 5.93 -13.94 -18.11
CA ARG A 358 5.64 -12.69 -18.82
C ARG A 358 4.86 -12.94 -20.12
N ILE A 359 3.82 -12.15 -20.35
CA ILE A 359 3.06 -12.14 -21.60
C ILE A 359 3.89 -11.40 -22.66
N THR A 360 4.16 -12.06 -23.78
CA THR A 360 4.95 -11.52 -24.89
C THR A 360 4.39 -12.03 -26.23
N ALA A 361 4.96 -11.59 -27.34
CA ALA A 361 4.59 -12.12 -28.66
C ALA A 361 4.85 -13.64 -28.79
N ASP A 362 5.89 -14.16 -28.12
CA ASP A 362 6.24 -15.59 -28.13
C ASP A 362 5.52 -16.38 -27.01
N ASN A 363 4.92 -15.70 -26.06
CA ASN A 363 4.12 -16.27 -24.96
C ASN A 363 2.80 -15.49 -24.81
N PRO A 364 1.91 -15.55 -25.82
CA PRO A 364 0.70 -14.76 -25.87
C PRO A 364 -0.36 -15.28 -24.90
N ARG A 365 -1.27 -14.37 -24.48
CA ARG A 365 -2.48 -14.68 -23.73
C ARG A 365 -3.71 -14.34 -24.56
N ASP A 366 -4.67 -15.26 -24.62
CA ASP A 366 -5.99 -14.97 -25.17
C ASP A 366 -6.71 -13.90 -24.31
N GLY A 367 -7.40 -12.97 -24.98
CA GLY A 367 -8.07 -11.86 -24.28
C GLY A 367 -7.14 -10.78 -23.73
N PHE A 368 -5.84 -10.78 -24.11
CA PHE A 368 -4.93 -9.69 -23.76
C PHE A 368 -5.28 -8.42 -24.53
N VAL A 369 -5.27 -7.28 -23.82
CA VAL A 369 -5.61 -5.96 -24.37
C VAL A 369 -4.39 -5.05 -24.33
N GLY A 370 -3.94 -4.53 -25.47
CA GLY A 370 -2.82 -3.60 -25.56
C GLY A 370 -1.58 -4.18 -26.23
N ASP A 371 -0.40 -3.59 -25.95
CA ASP A 371 0.90 -4.01 -26.48
C ASP A 371 1.67 -4.84 -25.45
N ALA A 372 1.67 -6.15 -25.63
CA ALA A 372 2.37 -7.07 -24.73
C ALA A 372 3.91 -6.95 -24.78
N ALA A 373 4.49 -6.43 -25.88
CA ALA A 373 5.93 -6.33 -26.04
C ALA A 373 6.53 -5.22 -25.15
N ASN A 374 5.74 -4.20 -24.82
CA ASN A 374 6.22 -2.97 -24.18
C ASN A 374 5.71 -2.77 -22.75
N GLY A 375 5.42 -3.82 -22.01
CA GLY A 375 4.94 -3.72 -20.63
C GLY A 375 5.33 -4.91 -19.75
N LEU A 376 5.12 -4.76 -18.44
CA LEU A 376 5.41 -5.77 -17.43
C LEU A 376 4.18 -6.65 -17.16
N PHE A 377 3.58 -7.20 -18.20
CA PHE A 377 2.37 -8.02 -18.10
C PHE A 377 2.71 -9.50 -17.87
N TYR A 378 1.96 -10.15 -16.99
CA TYR A 378 2.18 -11.54 -16.58
C TYR A 378 0.90 -12.35 -16.65
N HIS A 379 1.04 -13.63 -17.02
CA HIS A 379 -0.06 -14.58 -16.97
C HIS A 379 -0.58 -14.77 -15.55
N PRO A 380 -1.91 -14.84 -15.34
CA PRO A 380 -2.49 -15.25 -14.06
C PRO A 380 -2.26 -16.75 -13.85
N VAL A 381 -1.97 -17.15 -12.63
CA VAL A 381 -1.69 -18.54 -12.27
C VAL A 381 -2.54 -18.97 -11.09
N ILE A 382 -3.29 -20.08 -11.26
CA ILE A 382 -3.90 -20.83 -10.18
C ILE A 382 -3.04 -22.07 -9.96
N VAL A 383 -2.57 -22.28 -8.74
CA VAL A 383 -1.80 -23.46 -8.35
C VAL A 383 -2.68 -24.36 -7.50
N ASP A 384 -3.23 -25.40 -8.10
CA ASP A 384 -4.09 -26.35 -7.42
C ASP A 384 -3.29 -27.54 -6.88
N GLY A 385 -3.72 -28.08 -5.73
CA GLY A 385 -3.04 -29.14 -5.02
C GLY A 385 -1.90 -28.67 -4.10
N VAL A 386 -1.94 -27.39 -3.72
CA VAL A 386 -0.95 -26.83 -2.77
C VAL A 386 -1.10 -27.49 -1.41
N THR A 387 0.01 -27.89 -0.83
CA THR A 387 0.10 -28.43 0.52
C THR A 387 0.52 -27.37 1.52
N SER A 388 0.24 -27.62 2.79
CA SER A 388 0.58 -26.65 3.86
C SER A 388 2.09 -26.51 4.13
N ASP A 389 2.94 -27.30 3.46
CA ASP A 389 4.41 -27.24 3.58
C ASP A 389 5.08 -26.59 2.36
N ASP A 390 4.30 -26.29 1.32
CA ASP A 390 4.81 -25.65 0.12
C ASP A 390 5.20 -24.17 0.36
N ALA A 391 6.29 -23.73 -0.24
CA ALA A 391 6.74 -22.35 -0.14
C ALA A 391 5.66 -21.35 -0.61
N ILE A 392 4.91 -21.72 -1.67
CA ILE A 392 3.81 -20.91 -2.19
C ILE A 392 2.62 -20.81 -1.22
N PHE A 393 2.46 -21.77 -0.30
CA PHE A 393 1.43 -21.72 0.75
C PHE A 393 1.86 -20.81 1.91
N LEU A 394 3.12 -20.92 2.31
CA LEU A 394 3.66 -20.29 3.53
C LEU A 394 4.04 -18.82 3.35
N ASN A 395 4.32 -18.37 2.12
CA ASN A 395 4.87 -17.04 1.89
C ASN A 395 3.96 -16.16 1.03
N GLU A 396 4.04 -14.85 1.26
CA GLU A 396 3.40 -13.84 0.42
C GLU A 396 3.98 -13.88 -1.01
N THR A 397 3.11 -13.95 -2.01
CA THR A 397 3.48 -14.05 -3.42
C THR A 397 3.32 -12.76 -4.21
N PHE A 398 2.81 -11.72 -3.66
CA PHE A 398 2.65 -10.35 -4.17
C PHE A 398 2.67 -10.24 -5.72
N GLY A 399 1.80 -10.99 -6.38
CA GLY A 399 1.71 -11.14 -7.83
C GLY A 399 0.47 -11.95 -8.24
N PRO A 400 0.19 -12.09 -9.55
CA PRO A 400 -1.02 -12.73 -10.04
C PRO A 400 -0.97 -14.26 -9.93
N ILE A 401 -0.85 -14.78 -8.70
CA ILE A 401 -0.78 -16.21 -8.39
C ILE A 401 -1.56 -16.54 -7.13
N VAL A 402 -2.45 -17.53 -7.21
CA VAL A 402 -3.31 -17.98 -6.11
C VAL A 402 -3.15 -19.49 -5.92
N GLY A 403 -2.85 -19.91 -4.69
CA GLY A 403 -2.85 -21.32 -4.31
C GLY A 403 -4.25 -21.84 -4.01
N VAL A 404 -4.49 -23.12 -4.28
CA VAL A 404 -5.72 -23.82 -3.89
C VAL A 404 -5.37 -25.09 -3.13
N THR A 405 -5.95 -25.27 -1.95
CA THR A 405 -5.82 -26.47 -1.11
C THR A 405 -7.18 -26.95 -0.64
N THR A 406 -7.27 -28.19 -0.20
CA THR A 406 -8.52 -28.80 0.29
C THR A 406 -8.52 -28.95 1.81
N TYR A 407 -9.73 -29.02 2.38
CA TYR A 407 -9.96 -29.37 3.78
C TYR A 407 -11.23 -30.24 3.94
N ARG A 408 -11.38 -30.93 5.08
CA ARG A 408 -12.52 -31.79 5.42
C ARG A 408 -13.34 -31.31 6.60
N THR A 409 -12.68 -30.68 7.57
CA THR A 409 -13.35 -30.16 8.77
C THR A 409 -13.04 -28.66 8.94
N LEU A 410 -13.94 -27.92 9.56
CA LEU A 410 -13.73 -26.50 9.79
C LEU A 410 -12.47 -26.23 10.64
N ASP A 411 -12.18 -27.09 11.61
CA ASP A 411 -10.97 -26.98 12.43
C ASP A 411 -9.71 -27.07 11.57
N GLU A 412 -9.67 -28.01 10.60
CA GLU A 412 -8.57 -28.11 9.63
C GLU A 412 -8.46 -26.83 8.76
N ALA A 413 -9.59 -26.27 8.31
CA ALA A 413 -9.57 -25.02 7.54
C ALA A 413 -8.99 -23.85 8.35
N ILE A 414 -9.32 -23.77 9.64
CA ILE A 414 -8.80 -22.77 10.57
C ILE A 414 -7.29 -22.96 10.79
N GLU A 415 -6.83 -24.19 10.99
CA GLU A 415 -5.42 -24.53 11.12
C GLU A 415 -4.63 -24.14 9.87
N LEU A 416 -5.14 -24.48 8.68
CA LEU A 416 -4.54 -24.11 7.40
C LEU A 416 -4.48 -22.59 7.24
N GLY A 417 -5.56 -21.87 7.55
CA GLY A 417 -5.61 -20.41 7.43
C GLY A 417 -4.61 -19.68 8.34
N ASN A 418 -4.30 -20.24 9.50
CA ASN A 418 -3.35 -19.66 10.47
C ASN A 418 -1.90 -20.11 10.27
N LYS A 419 -1.65 -21.18 9.51
CA LYS A 419 -0.30 -21.78 9.38
C LYS A 419 0.75 -20.84 8.78
N PRO A 420 0.47 -19.96 7.80
CA PRO A 420 1.46 -19.04 7.25
C PRO A 420 1.99 -17.99 8.25
N GLY A 421 1.35 -17.81 9.41
CA GLY A 421 1.80 -16.88 10.46
C GLY A 421 1.53 -15.40 10.16
N TYR A 422 0.75 -15.10 9.12
CA TYR A 422 0.22 -13.76 8.84
C TYR A 422 -1.19 -13.60 9.47
N GLY A 423 -1.70 -12.36 9.55
CA GLY A 423 -3.00 -12.10 10.17
C GLY A 423 -3.68 -10.83 9.67
N LEU A 424 -3.47 -10.46 8.39
CA LEU A 424 -3.97 -9.20 7.87
C LEU A 424 -5.43 -9.29 7.42
N SER A 425 -5.79 -10.30 6.62
CA SER A 425 -7.13 -10.46 6.04
C SER A 425 -7.50 -11.93 5.92
N ALA A 426 -8.80 -12.25 6.03
CA ALA A 426 -9.35 -13.56 5.76
C ALA A 426 -10.81 -13.42 5.30
N ALA A 427 -11.32 -14.42 4.55
CA ALA A 427 -12.72 -14.51 4.12
C ALA A 427 -13.26 -15.92 4.29
N ILE A 428 -14.58 -16.05 4.43
CA ILE A 428 -15.32 -17.30 4.46
C ILE A 428 -16.69 -17.11 3.78
#